data_a252f9ee9ee53d5689e95faffcd703b6
#
_entry.id   a252f9ee9ee53d5689e95faffcd703b6
#
_cell.length_a   1.000
_cell.length_b   1.000
_cell.length_c   1.000
_cell.angle_alpha   90.00
_cell.angle_beta   90.00
_cell.angle_gamma   90.00
#
_symmetry.space_group_name_H-M   'P 1'
#
loop_
_entity.id
_entity.type
_entity.pdbx_description
1 polymer ?
#
loop_
_entity_poly.entity_id
_entity_poly.type
_entity_poly.pdbx_seq_one_letter_code
_entity_poly.pdbx_strand_id
1 'polypeptide(L)'
;GVAVIDYDRLTLGGSRSYYVSFDNVQVGKLIGQGLVDCIKAWNVAEPHILVMNGAPTDNNPTLFSQGSHSVLDPLFADGTYTKVGEPAGTWDPAQARTTFEGQYTAHQDINAVVTPNDDNANAVISQLKTLGVPARTFPTTGQDATLQGLQNVLAGYQCGTVYKPINLEAQAAAALAIFVRAGATPPAALVNSSTAD
;
A
#
# COMPACT_ATOMS: atom_id res chain seq x y z
N GLY A 1 23.45 26.17 5.66
CA GLY A 1 23.29 24.75 5.36
C GLY A 1 22.58 24.57 4.02
N VAL A 2 22.53 23.37 3.50
CA VAL A 2 21.75 23.04 2.29
C VAL A 2 20.32 22.75 2.72
N ALA A 3 19.33 23.34 2.03
CA ALA A 3 17.93 23.01 2.24
C ALA A 3 17.63 21.62 1.67
N VAL A 4 16.85 20.83 2.39
CA VAL A 4 16.48 19.46 2.02
C VAL A 4 14.97 19.39 1.83
N ILE A 5 14.53 18.76 0.75
CA ILE A 5 13.15 18.44 0.46
C ILE A 5 13.03 16.91 0.39
N ASP A 6 12.28 16.32 1.31
CA ASP A 6 11.93 14.91 1.22
C ASP A 6 10.87 14.74 0.13
N TYR A 7 11.10 13.82 -0.79
CA TYR A 7 10.22 13.50 -1.89
C TYR A 7 9.71 12.07 -1.77
N ASP A 8 8.40 11.89 -1.81
CA ASP A 8 7.68 10.63 -1.66
C ASP A 8 7.87 9.96 -0.29
N ARG A 9 9.12 9.90 0.23
CA ARG A 9 9.46 9.23 1.49
C ARG A 9 9.92 10.22 2.54
N LEU A 10 9.29 10.12 3.72
CA LEU A 10 9.64 10.90 4.89
C LEU A 10 10.86 10.28 5.58
N THR A 11 11.95 11.02 5.67
CA THR A 11 13.10 10.69 6.50
C THR A 11 12.77 11.05 7.96
N LEU A 12 12.61 10.07 8.83
CA LEU A 12 12.34 10.33 10.25
C LEU A 12 13.59 10.93 10.93
N GLY A 13 13.38 12.05 11.63
CA GLY A 13 14.46 12.84 12.19
C GLY A 13 15.20 13.67 11.12
N GLY A 14 16.21 14.44 11.53
CA GLY A 14 17.01 15.26 10.63
C GLY A 14 16.48 16.70 10.47
N SER A 15 16.98 17.40 9.46
CA SER A 15 16.75 18.84 9.25
C SER A 15 16.14 19.17 7.89
N ARG A 16 15.19 18.35 7.41
CA ARG A 16 14.47 18.66 6.17
C ARG A 16 13.67 19.97 6.33
N SER A 17 13.55 20.71 5.25
CA SER A 17 12.75 21.94 5.20
C SER A 17 11.31 21.67 4.79
N TYR A 18 11.11 20.70 3.87
CA TYR A 18 9.81 20.35 3.32
C TYR A 18 9.73 18.85 3.02
N TYR A 19 8.50 18.35 2.99
CA TYR A 19 8.14 17.00 2.58
C TYR A 19 7.01 17.08 1.56
N VAL A 20 7.11 16.31 0.47
CA VAL A 20 6.09 16.20 -0.58
C VAL A 20 5.71 14.74 -0.74
N SER A 21 4.45 14.43 -0.53
CA SER A 21 3.92 13.08 -0.68
C SER A 21 2.40 13.12 -0.79
N PHE A 22 1.79 11.94 -0.85
CA PHE A 22 0.35 11.74 -0.75
C PHE A 22 -0.07 11.56 0.72
N ASP A 23 -1.37 11.59 0.99
CA ASP A 23 -1.93 11.14 2.27
C ASP A 23 -1.84 9.60 2.35
N ASN A 24 -0.73 9.11 2.88
CA ASN A 24 -0.41 7.69 2.94
C ASN A 24 -1.35 6.92 3.90
N VAL A 25 -1.91 7.57 4.90
CA VAL A 25 -2.96 6.96 5.75
C VAL A 25 -4.24 6.76 4.93
N GLN A 26 -4.62 7.75 4.14
CA GLN A 26 -5.78 7.61 3.24
C GLN A 26 -5.55 6.55 2.16
N VAL A 27 -4.34 6.44 1.61
CA VAL A 27 -3.97 5.34 0.70
C VAL A 27 -4.20 3.99 1.38
N GLY A 28 -3.72 3.81 2.61
CA GLY A 28 -3.94 2.59 3.37
C GLY A 28 -5.43 2.29 3.62
N LYS A 29 -6.23 3.30 3.95
CA LYS A 29 -7.70 3.14 4.08
C LYS A 29 -8.34 2.66 2.78
N LEU A 30 -7.94 3.22 1.64
CA LEU A 30 -8.44 2.78 0.34
C LEU A 30 -8.05 1.34 0.01
N ILE A 31 -6.84 0.93 0.38
CA ILE A 31 -6.39 -0.48 0.26
C ILE A 31 -7.28 -1.39 1.11
N GLY A 32 -7.47 -1.08 2.40
CA GLY A 32 -8.32 -1.87 3.30
C GLY A 32 -9.78 -1.91 2.83
N GLN A 33 -10.35 -0.78 2.45
CA GLN A 33 -11.72 -0.71 1.95
C GLN A 33 -11.89 -1.48 0.64
N GLY A 34 -10.92 -1.37 -0.27
CA GLY A 34 -10.91 -2.12 -1.53
C GLY A 34 -10.93 -3.64 -1.29
N LEU A 35 -10.21 -4.14 -0.28
CA LEU A 35 -10.29 -5.55 0.10
C LEU A 35 -11.67 -5.93 0.60
N VAL A 36 -12.25 -5.14 1.51
CA VAL A 36 -13.59 -5.39 2.08
C VAL A 36 -14.66 -5.44 1.00
N ASP A 37 -14.64 -4.47 0.09
CA ASP A 37 -15.61 -4.39 -1.01
C ASP A 37 -15.45 -5.58 -1.97
N CYS A 38 -14.23 -6.00 -2.22
CA CYS A 38 -13.91 -7.13 -3.08
C CYS A 38 -14.35 -8.47 -2.46
N ILE A 39 -14.07 -8.70 -1.18
CA ILE A 39 -14.54 -9.88 -0.44
C ILE A 39 -16.05 -10.03 -0.58
N LYS A 40 -16.80 -8.95 -0.41
CA LYS A 40 -18.26 -8.93 -0.58
C LYS A 40 -18.65 -9.20 -2.04
N ALA A 41 -18.02 -8.51 -2.99
CA ALA A 41 -18.36 -8.64 -4.42
C ALA A 41 -18.05 -10.03 -5.00
N TRP A 42 -17.02 -10.68 -4.50
CA TRP A 42 -16.63 -12.05 -4.92
C TRP A 42 -17.24 -13.14 -4.05
N ASN A 43 -18.06 -12.80 -3.05
CA ASN A 43 -18.72 -13.70 -2.12
C ASN A 43 -17.75 -14.66 -1.43
N VAL A 44 -16.61 -14.15 -0.93
CA VAL A 44 -15.64 -14.95 -0.20
C VAL A 44 -16.23 -15.29 1.17
N ALA A 45 -16.44 -16.57 1.40
CA ALA A 45 -16.92 -17.07 2.68
C ALA A 45 -15.76 -17.13 3.69
N GLU A 46 -16.06 -16.82 4.97
CA GLU A 46 -15.09 -16.93 6.07
C GLU A 46 -13.73 -16.33 5.70
N PRO A 47 -13.62 -15.01 5.54
CA PRO A 47 -12.37 -14.39 5.08
C PRO A 47 -11.23 -14.58 6.08
N HIS A 48 -10.18 -15.28 5.66
CA HIS A 48 -8.93 -15.52 6.35
C HIS A 48 -7.83 -14.70 5.67
N ILE A 49 -7.43 -13.62 6.30
CA ILE A 49 -6.64 -12.56 5.68
C ILE A 49 -5.18 -12.60 6.13
N LEU A 50 -4.27 -12.67 5.17
CA LEU A 50 -2.87 -12.36 5.37
C LEU A 50 -2.64 -10.87 5.09
N VAL A 51 -1.98 -10.16 6.02
CA VAL A 51 -1.60 -8.76 5.84
C VAL A 51 -0.12 -8.69 5.48
N MET A 52 0.20 -8.25 4.28
CA MET A 52 1.58 -8.05 3.82
C MET A 52 1.88 -6.56 3.77
N ASN A 53 3.04 -6.17 4.30
CA ASN A 53 3.49 -4.79 4.39
C ASN A 53 4.69 -4.50 3.48
N GLY A 54 5.00 -3.23 3.27
CA GLY A 54 6.24 -2.78 2.64
C GLY A 54 7.42 -2.81 3.61
N ALA A 55 8.61 -2.41 3.13
CA ALA A 55 9.85 -2.49 3.91
C ALA A 55 9.81 -1.62 5.17
N PRO A 56 10.21 -2.13 6.35
CA PRO A 56 10.14 -1.40 7.63
C PRO A 56 11.14 -0.24 7.73
N THR A 57 12.08 -0.14 6.80
CA THR A 57 13.04 0.98 6.70
C THR A 57 12.45 2.21 6.01
N ASP A 58 11.22 2.13 5.50
CA ASP A 58 10.46 3.17 4.87
C ASP A 58 9.26 3.53 5.76
N ASN A 59 8.99 4.82 5.97
CA ASN A 59 7.87 5.26 6.80
C ASN A 59 6.51 5.08 6.11
N ASN A 60 6.45 5.05 4.78
CA ASN A 60 5.18 4.91 4.05
C ASN A 60 4.41 3.64 4.42
N PRO A 61 5.03 2.44 4.50
CA PRO A 61 4.34 1.23 4.95
C PRO A 61 3.67 1.35 6.33
N THR A 62 4.30 2.06 7.26
CA THR A 62 3.69 2.32 8.58
C THR A 62 2.38 3.09 8.44
N LEU A 63 2.34 4.11 7.57
CA LEU A 63 1.16 4.92 7.32
C LEU A 63 0.09 4.13 6.53
N PHE A 64 0.50 3.33 5.54
CA PHE A 64 -0.42 2.44 4.82
C PHE A 64 -1.03 1.40 5.75
N SER A 65 -0.22 0.77 6.61
CA SER A 65 -0.68 -0.18 7.63
C SER A 65 -1.67 0.49 8.59
N GLN A 66 -1.35 1.67 9.13
CA GLN A 66 -2.27 2.44 9.96
C GLN A 66 -3.63 2.67 9.27
N GLY A 67 -3.60 3.03 8.01
CA GLY A 67 -4.81 3.25 7.21
C GLY A 67 -5.62 1.96 7.01
N SER A 68 -4.99 0.88 6.56
CA SER A 68 -5.67 -0.40 6.30
C SER A 68 -6.19 -1.05 7.59
N HIS A 69 -5.43 -0.99 8.67
CA HIS A 69 -5.85 -1.47 9.99
C HIS A 69 -7.06 -0.68 10.53
N SER A 70 -7.14 0.63 10.29
CA SER A 70 -8.32 1.40 10.70
C SER A 70 -9.64 0.89 10.09
N VAL A 71 -9.57 0.19 8.96
CA VAL A 71 -10.71 -0.44 8.28
C VAL A 71 -10.88 -1.90 8.70
N LEU A 72 -9.78 -2.65 8.82
CA LEU A 72 -9.81 -4.11 8.99
C LEU A 72 -9.87 -4.54 10.46
N ASP A 73 -9.25 -3.80 11.39
CA ASP A 73 -9.21 -4.18 12.80
C ASP A 73 -10.59 -4.32 13.45
N PRO A 74 -11.60 -3.46 13.17
CA PRO A 74 -12.94 -3.70 13.66
C PRO A 74 -13.53 -5.04 13.21
N LEU A 75 -13.26 -5.45 11.96
CA LEU A 75 -13.73 -6.70 11.38
C LEU A 75 -12.99 -7.94 11.91
N PHE A 76 -11.73 -7.77 12.30
CA PHE A 76 -10.98 -8.79 13.03
C PHE A 76 -11.47 -8.92 14.47
N ALA A 77 -11.76 -7.79 15.13
CA ALA A 77 -12.17 -7.77 16.52
C ALA A 77 -13.58 -8.38 16.75
N ASP A 78 -14.50 -8.20 15.79
CA ASP A 78 -15.86 -8.75 15.88
C ASP A 78 -15.98 -10.18 15.30
N GLY A 79 -14.86 -10.73 14.76
CA GLY A 79 -14.80 -12.07 14.20
C GLY A 79 -15.42 -12.21 12.80
N THR A 80 -15.82 -11.11 12.16
CA THR A 80 -16.28 -11.11 10.75
C THR A 80 -15.18 -11.58 9.81
N TYR A 81 -13.92 -11.22 10.09
CA TYR A 81 -12.73 -11.67 9.38
C TYR A 81 -11.71 -12.25 10.35
N THR A 82 -10.89 -13.19 9.87
CA THR A 82 -9.78 -13.77 10.62
C THR A 82 -8.46 -13.18 10.09
N LYS A 83 -7.66 -12.52 10.94
CA LYS A 83 -6.28 -12.19 10.62
C LYS A 83 -5.39 -13.42 10.84
N VAL A 84 -4.88 -14.03 9.77
CA VAL A 84 -4.02 -15.22 9.84
C VAL A 84 -2.59 -14.87 10.23
N GLY A 85 -2.07 -13.75 9.70
CA GLY A 85 -0.73 -13.33 10.00
C GLY A 85 -0.41 -11.93 9.43
N GLU A 86 0.73 -11.40 9.90
CA GLU A 86 1.27 -10.12 9.45
C GLU A 86 2.81 -10.19 9.54
N PRO A 87 3.45 -10.84 8.56
CA PRO A 87 4.90 -11.02 8.56
C PRO A 87 5.63 -9.70 8.28
N ALA A 88 6.95 -9.69 8.55
CA ALA A 88 7.81 -8.57 8.20
C ALA A 88 7.69 -8.23 6.71
N GLY A 89 7.56 -6.92 6.43
CA GLY A 89 7.30 -6.42 5.10
C GLY A 89 8.56 -6.23 4.25
N THR A 90 8.36 -6.06 2.95
CA THR A 90 9.42 -5.83 1.97
C THR A 90 8.90 -5.09 0.75
N TRP A 91 9.81 -4.40 0.02
CA TRP A 91 9.54 -3.88 -1.33
C TRP A 91 10.11 -4.79 -2.44
N ASP A 92 10.83 -5.87 -2.07
CA ASP A 92 11.36 -6.84 -3.03
C ASP A 92 10.28 -7.88 -3.38
N PRO A 93 9.79 -7.94 -4.64
CA PRO A 93 8.76 -8.88 -5.05
C PRO A 93 9.17 -10.36 -4.89
N ALA A 94 10.47 -10.69 -5.00
CA ALA A 94 10.92 -12.06 -4.80
C ALA A 94 10.82 -12.47 -3.33
N GLN A 95 11.17 -11.57 -2.40
CA GLN A 95 10.97 -11.78 -0.98
C GLN A 95 9.49 -11.82 -0.62
N ALA A 96 8.67 -10.93 -1.19
CA ALA A 96 7.22 -10.94 -0.99
C ALA A 96 6.60 -12.28 -1.41
N ARG A 97 7.03 -12.82 -2.57
CA ARG A 97 6.61 -14.15 -3.02
C ARG A 97 6.99 -15.24 -2.03
N THR A 98 8.26 -15.29 -1.60
CA THR A 98 8.74 -16.28 -0.63
C THR A 98 7.98 -16.20 0.69
N THR A 99 7.71 -14.98 1.17
CA THR A 99 6.91 -14.73 2.38
C THR A 99 5.49 -15.28 2.20
N PHE A 100 4.83 -14.96 1.08
CA PHE A 100 3.50 -15.47 0.79
C PHE A 100 3.46 -17.00 0.71
N GLU A 101 4.42 -17.61 -0.02
CA GLU A 101 4.53 -19.07 -0.16
C GLU A 101 4.67 -19.76 1.21
N GLY A 102 5.52 -19.21 2.10
CA GLY A 102 5.71 -19.72 3.45
C GLY A 102 4.43 -19.63 4.29
N GLN A 103 3.77 -18.47 4.28
CA GLN A 103 2.52 -18.26 5.02
C GLN A 103 1.40 -19.16 4.48
N TYR A 104 1.24 -19.24 3.16
CA TYR A 104 0.21 -20.05 2.53
C TYR A 104 0.43 -21.55 2.71
N THR A 105 1.70 -21.99 2.81
CA THR A 105 2.02 -23.38 3.14
C THR A 105 1.65 -23.74 4.58
N ALA A 106 1.87 -22.82 5.51
CA ALA A 106 1.56 -23.00 6.92
C ALA A 106 0.04 -22.84 7.21
N HIS A 107 -0.66 -22.03 6.43
CA HIS A 107 -2.05 -21.63 6.62
C HIS A 107 -2.79 -21.71 5.29
N GLN A 108 -3.21 -22.90 4.89
CA GLN A 108 -3.89 -23.15 3.62
C GLN A 108 -5.35 -22.64 3.58
N ASP A 109 -5.84 -22.17 4.69
CA ASP A 109 -7.11 -21.49 4.86
C ASP A 109 -7.07 -20.01 4.47
N ILE A 110 -5.88 -19.42 4.23
CA ILE A 110 -5.77 -18.05 3.70
C ILE A 110 -6.51 -17.97 2.36
N ASN A 111 -7.47 -17.04 2.27
CA ASN A 111 -8.29 -16.84 1.08
C ASN A 111 -8.41 -15.36 0.65
N ALA A 112 -7.67 -14.47 1.30
CA ALA A 112 -7.50 -13.06 0.92
C ALA A 112 -6.16 -12.51 1.41
N VAL A 113 -5.58 -11.53 0.68
CA VAL A 113 -4.31 -10.90 1.05
C VAL A 113 -4.38 -9.39 0.87
N VAL A 114 -4.03 -8.65 1.91
CA VAL A 114 -3.66 -7.24 1.77
C VAL A 114 -2.24 -7.18 1.23
N THR A 115 -2.03 -6.51 0.11
CA THR A 115 -0.69 -6.20 -0.39
C THR A 115 -0.48 -4.69 -0.47
N PRO A 116 0.70 -4.16 -0.13
CA PRO A 116 0.94 -2.73 0.01
C PRO A 116 1.08 -2.02 -1.35
N ASN A 117 1.42 -2.75 -2.42
CA ASN A 117 1.55 -2.22 -3.77
C ASN A 117 1.34 -3.31 -4.83
N ASP A 118 1.30 -2.90 -6.10
CA ASP A 118 1.06 -3.81 -7.23
C ASP A 118 2.20 -4.81 -7.45
N ASP A 119 3.46 -4.44 -7.18
CA ASP A 119 4.59 -5.36 -7.36
C ASP A 119 4.51 -6.54 -6.40
N ASN A 120 4.19 -6.29 -5.13
CA ASN A 120 3.92 -7.34 -4.16
C ASN A 120 2.66 -8.14 -4.52
N ALA A 121 1.60 -7.46 -4.98
CA ALA A 121 0.39 -8.13 -5.49
C ALA A 121 0.70 -9.06 -6.67
N ASN A 122 1.52 -8.59 -7.62
CA ASN A 122 1.93 -9.39 -8.77
C ASN A 122 2.70 -10.66 -8.37
N ALA A 123 3.55 -10.55 -7.34
CA ALA A 123 4.28 -11.71 -6.80
C ALA A 123 3.32 -12.75 -6.20
N VAL A 124 2.36 -12.31 -5.37
CA VAL A 124 1.29 -13.16 -4.80
C VAL A 124 0.43 -13.77 -5.90
N ILE A 125 -0.07 -12.98 -6.83
CA ILE A 125 -0.96 -13.41 -7.92
C ILE A 125 -0.26 -14.42 -8.84
N SER A 126 1.02 -14.22 -9.12
CA SER A 126 1.81 -15.18 -9.90
C SER A 126 1.85 -16.55 -9.22
N GLN A 127 2.00 -16.59 -7.91
CA GLN A 127 1.97 -17.82 -7.15
C GLN A 127 0.57 -18.45 -7.14
N LEU A 128 -0.47 -17.67 -6.91
CA LEU A 128 -1.86 -18.13 -6.96
C LEU A 128 -2.21 -18.76 -8.33
N LYS A 129 -1.78 -18.14 -9.42
CA LYS A 129 -1.94 -18.69 -10.78
C LYS A 129 -1.21 -20.02 -10.96
N THR A 130 0.01 -20.14 -10.42
CA THR A 130 0.79 -21.39 -10.45
C THR A 130 0.07 -22.51 -9.69
N LEU A 131 -0.62 -22.17 -8.61
CA LEU A 131 -1.43 -23.09 -7.81
C LEU A 131 -2.81 -23.40 -8.42
N GLY A 132 -3.14 -22.78 -9.55
CA GLY A 132 -4.42 -22.97 -10.23
C GLY A 132 -5.61 -22.30 -9.54
N VAL A 133 -5.38 -21.31 -8.68
CA VAL A 133 -6.45 -20.55 -8.00
C VAL A 133 -7.23 -19.75 -9.06
N PRO A 134 -8.57 -19.91 -9.15
CA PRO A 134 -9.36 -19.23 -10.18
C PRO A 134 -9.45 -17.73 -9.93
N ALA A 135 -9.68 -16.97 -11.01
CA ALA A 135 -10.01 -15.56 -10.91
C ALA A 135 -11.27 -15.33 -10.06
N ARG A 136 -11.32 -14.21 -9.35
CA ARG A 136 -12.44 -13.78 -8.49
C ARG A 136 -12.76 -14.72 -7.31
N THR A 137 -11.76 -15.46 -6.84
CA THR A 137 -11.92 -16.33 -5.65
C THR A 137 -10.96 -15.96 -4.53
N PHE A 138 -9.90 -15.20 -4.82
CA PHE A 138 -8.85 -14.85 -3.87
C PHE A 138 -8.53 -13.35 -3.97
N PRO A 139 -9.22 -12.49 -3.19
CA PRO A 139 -8.99 -11.06 -3.18
C PRO A 139 -7.54 -10.67 -2.85
N THR A 140 -6.93 -9.83 -3.68
CA THR A 140 -5.68 -9.13 -3.41
C THR A 140 -5.86 -7.64 -3.63
N THR A 141 -5.03 -6.82 -3.01
CA THR A 141 -5.07 -5.35 -3.14
C THR A 141 -3.80 -4.83 -3.82
N GLY A 142 -3.69 -3.52 -4.01
CA GLY A 142 -2.49 -2.87 -4.53
C GLY A 142 -2.58 -1.36 -4.53
N GLN A 143 -1.49 -0.73 -4.92
CA GLN A 143 -1.40 0.68 -5.26
C GLN A 143 -0.36 0.86 -6.38
N ASP A 144 -0.29 2.04 -6.95
CA ASP A 144 0.60 2.55 -7.99
C ASP A 144 0.04 2.41 -9.42
N ALA A 145 -1.07 1.71 -9.61
CA ALA A 145 -1.73 1.54 -10.91
C ALA A 145 -0.74 1.14 -12.02
N THR A 146 0.14 0.18 -11.70
CA THR A 146 1.09 -0.36 -12.68
C THR A 146 0.34 -1.07 -13.83
N LEU A 147 0.96 -1.16 -15.00
CA LEU A 147 0.33 -1.85 -16.12
C LEU A 147 -0.07 -3.29 -15.76
N GLN A 148 0.80 -4.01 -15.05
CA GLN A 148 0.50 -5.38 -14.62
C GLN A 148 -0.61 -5.41 -13.56
N GLY A 149 -0.62 -4.46 -12.62
CA GLY A 149 -1.70 -4.34 -11.63
C GLY A 149 -3.05 -4.11 -12.30
N LEU A 150 -3.12 -3.17 -13.27
CA LEU A 150 -4.34 -2.93 -14.05
C LEU A 150 -4.79 -4.17 -14.85
N GLN A 151 -3.86 -4.90 -15.46
CA GLN A 151 -4.16 -6.15 -16.14
C GLN A 151 -4.70 -7.22 -15.17
N ASN A 152 -4.15 -7.32 -13.96
CA ASN A 152 -4.66 -8.26 -12.94
C ASN A 152 -6.05 -7.86 -12.44
N VAL A 153 -6.34 -6.55 -12.31
CA VAL A 153 -7.69 -6.07 -11.97
C VAL A 153 -8.69 -6.49 -13.06
N LEU A 154 -8.38 -6.24 -14.33
CA LEU A 154 -9.23 -6.61 -15.46
C LEU A 154 -9.44 -8.13 -15.57
N ALA A 155 -8.40 -8.91 -15.26
CA ALA A 155 -8.45 -10.36 -15.26
C ALA A 155 -9.14 -10.98 -14.03
N GLY A 156 -9.47 -10.16 -13.02
CA GLY A 156 -10.15 -10.61 -11.80
C GLY A 156 -9.22 -11.31 -10.79
N TYR A 157 -7.92 -11.01 -10.80
CA TYR A 157 -6.97 -11.51 -9.81
C TYR A 157 -6.60 -10.48 -8.75
N GLN A 158 -6.88 -9.20 -9.00
CA GLN A 158 -6.65 -8.11 -8.07
C GLN A 158 -7.93 -7.29 -7.94
N CYS A 159 -8.26 -6.89 -6.72
CA CYS A 159 -9.48 -6.15 -6.42
C CYS A 159 -9.49 -4.75 -6.98
N GLY A 160 -8.36 -4.09 -6.87
CA GLY A 160 -8.14 -2.72 -7.29
C GLY A 160 -6.71 -2.31 -7.05
N THR A 161 -6.39 -1.12 -7.51
CA THR A 161 -5.11 -0.47 -7.25
C THR A 161 -5.36 1.00 -6.93
N VAL A 162 -4.72 1.52 -5.88
CA VAL A 162 -4.83 2.93 -5.53
C VAL A 162 -3.96 3.75 -6.47
N TYR A 163 -4.58 4.59 -7.29
CA TYR A 163 -3.87 5.48 -8.18
C TYR A 163 -3.37 6.73 -7.44
N LYS A 164 -2.10 7.03 -7.62
CA LYS A 164 -1.45 8.25 -7.16
C LYS A 164 -0.96 9.06 -8.36
N PRO A 165 -1.39 10.32 -8.55
CA PRO A 165 -0.94 11.14 -9.67
C PRO A 165 0.48 11.68 -9.44
N ILE A 166 1.51 10.86 -9.65
CA ILE A 166 2.93 11.12 -9.38
C ILE A 166 3.42 12.40 -10.07
N ASN A 167 2.84 12.74 -11.23
CA ASN A 167 3.16 13.98 -11.93
C ASN A 167 2.85 15.23 -11.08
N LEU A 168 1.79 15.23 -10.27
CA LEU A 168 1.44 16.34 -9.39
C LEU A 168 2.44 16.44 -8.23
N GLU A 169 2.84 15.32 -7.67
CA GLU A 169 3.87 15.26 -6.63
C GLU A 169 5.21 15.80 -7.15
N ALA A 170 5.64 15.37 -8.34
CA ALA A 170 6.86 15.86 -8.98
C ALA A 170 6.80 17.37 -9.27
N GLN A 171 5.65 17.87 -9.73
CA GLN A 171 5.45 19.31 -9.97
C GLN A 171 5.51 20.12 -8.67
N ALA A 172 4.90 19.63 -7.59
CA ALA A 172 4.95 20.26 -6.28
C ALA A 172 6.39 20.32 -5.74
N ALA A 173 7.14 19.24 -5.83
CA ALA A 173 8.54 19.18 -5.41
C ALA A 173 9.41 20.15 -6.23
N ALA A 174 9.23 20.22 -7.54
CA ALA A 174 9.95 21.15 -8.40
C ALA A 174 9.61 22.60 -8.06
N ALA A 175 8.34 22.92 -7.82
CA ALA A 175 7.92 24.25 -7.40
C ALA A 175 8.55 24.65 -6.06
N LEU A 176 8.53 23.76 -5.06
CA LEU A 176 9.20 23.97 -3.76
C LEU A 176 10.70 24.24 -3.93
N ALA A 177 11.38 23.48 -4.76
CA ALA A 177 12.81 23.66 -5.03
C ALA A 177 13.11 25.06 -5.60
N ILE A 178 12.24 25.61 -6.44
CA ILE A 178 12.37 26.98 -6.99
C ILE A 178 12.24 28.01 -5.87
N PHE A 179 11.22 27.92 -5.00
CA PHE A 179 11.04 28.84 -3.88
C PHE A 179 12.22 28.76 -2.90
N VAL A 180 12.65 27.57 -2.53
CA VAL A 180 13.79 27.35 -1.64
C VAL A 180 15.06 27.97 -2.22
N ARG A 181 15.34 27.77 -3.50
CA ARG A 181 16.51 28.34 -4.16
C ARG A 181 16.45 29.87 -4.24
N ALA A 182 15.28 30.43 -4.42
CA ALA A 182 15.07 31.88 -4.47
C ALA A 182 15.09 32.53 -3.06
N GLY A 183 15.17 31.77 -1.99
CA GLY A 183 15.01 32.27 -0.62
C GLY A 183 13.62 32.86 -0.34
N ALA A 184 12.61 32.44 -1.10
CA ALA A 184 11.24 32.92 -1.01
C ALA A 184 10.37 31.92 -0.23
N THR A 185 9.36 32.41 0.47
CA THR A 185 8.38 31.57 1.17
C THR A 185 7.40 30.95 0.17
N PRO A 186 7.24 29.62 0.15
CA PRO A 186 6.22 28.98 -0.67
C PRO A 186 4.80 29.43 -0.26
N PRO A 187 3.86 29.54 -1.23
CA PRO A 187 2.48 29.90 -0.92
C PRO A 187 1.76 28.79 -0.14
N ALA A 188 0.78 29.15 0.70
CA ALA A 188 -0.01 28.19 1.48
C ALA A 188 -0.76 27.15 0.63
N ALA A 189 -1.04 27.45 -0.64
CA ALA A 189 -1.62 26.48 -1.57
C ALA A 189 -0.65 25.33 -1.92
N LEU A 190 0.66 25.57 -1.79
CA LEU A 190 1.70 24.56 -2.05
C LEU A 190 2.13 23.84 -0.76
N VAL A 191 2.13 24.54 0.37
CA VAL A 191 2.47 24.00 1.70
C VAL A 191 1.23 24.11 2.59
N ASN A 192 0.45 23.03 2.66
CA ASN A 192 -0.90 23.03 3.21
C ASN A 192 -1.07 22.12 4.44
N SER A 193 0.00 21.48 4.91
CA SER A 193 0.00 20.60 6.08
C SER A 193 1.37 20.57 6.77
N SER A 194 1.47 19.86 7.88
CA SER A 194 2.72 19.62 8.61
C SER A 194 2.83 18.16 8.99
N THR A 195 4.06 17.65 9.13
CA THR A 195 4.36 16.36 9.74
C THR A 195 4.45 16.50 11.27
N ALA A 196 4.18 15.41 11.98
CA ALA A 196 4.19 15.40 13.45
C ALA A 196 5.53 14.97 14.05
N ASP A 197 6.55 14.82 13.24
CA ASP A 197 7.89 14.35 13.62
C ASP A 197 8.93 15.47 13.70
#